data_c74caee46feb4075bbd95be7a19b50aa
#
_entry.id   c74caee46feb4075bbd95be7a19b50aa
#
_cell.length_a   1.000
_cell.length_b   1.000
_cell.length_c   1.000
_cell.angle_alpha   90.00
_cell.angle_beta   90.00
_cell.angle_gamma   90.00
#
_symmetry.space_group_name_H-M   'P 1'
#
loop_
_entity.id
_entity.type
_entity.pdbx_description
1 polymer ?
#
loop_
_entity_poly.entity_id
_entity_poly.type
_entity_poly.pdbx_seq_one_letter_code
_entity_poly.pdbx_strand_id
1 'polypeptide(L)'
;MKMSSRTSKLFAPTLAAGLAIAGFAQQVADPDFDTRVAKPAYSTKHPKVLLDEAHNNFHTAGGRYKPFADLITNDGYQVIPNKQKFARDTLKGFDVLVIANALGAIGMNSPAASNSAFAEDECDAVRDWVRAGGSLLLIADHAPAGGANEKLSLRFGVEMSKGYTADPANHDGDNEGSITYTPDNKLIAEHAITRGRDASERISRIIAFTGQSLKGPKDSVAFMKLADTAVDLTPRGQGVEPGRASAAGRAQGVALKFGKGRVVVLGEAAMLSAQVAGPQKMKFGMNRSGIDNRQLALNIMHWLSGLLK
;
A
#
# COMPACT_ATOMS: atom_id res chain seq x y z
N MET A 1 -20.58 -8.61 68.49
CA MET A 1 -19.42 -8.81 67.61
C MET A 1 -19.91 -8.75 66.15
N LYS A 2 -19.81 -7.59 65.52
CA LYS A 2 -20.30 -7.37 64.16
C LYS A 2 -19.12 -7.47 63.21
N MET A 3 -19.10 -8.48 62.33
CA MET A 3 -18.13 -8.60 61.26
C MET A 3 -18.55 -7.70 60.08
N SER A 4 -17.70 -6.74 59.74
CA SER A 4 -17.85 -5.86 58.60
C SER A 4 -17.18 -6.55 57.36
N SER A 5 -17.99 -6.88 56.37
CA SER A 5 -17.48 -7.37 55.08
C SER A 5 -17.05 -6.16 54.23
N ARG A 6 -15.74 -6.06 53.98
CA ARG A 6 -15.18 -5.13 52.99
C ARG A 6 -15.31 -5.73 51.60
N THR A 7 -16.21 -5.22 50.79
CA THR A 7 -16.27 -5.47 49.35
C THR A 7 -15.20 -4.64 48.64
N SER A 8 -14.17 -5.30 48.18
CA SER A 8 -13.16 -4.71 47.27
C SER A 8 -13.78 -4.51 45.91
N LYS A 9 -13.99 -3.27 45.51
CA LYS A 9 -14.32 -2.91 44.10
C LYS A 9 -13.03 -2.94 43.31
N LEU A 10 -12.86 -3.95 42.45
CA LEU A 10 -11.89 -3.97 41.40
C LEU A 10 -12.27 -2.91 40.35
N PHE A 11 -11.53 -1.82 40.31
CA PHE A 11 -11.54 -0.89 39.20
C PHE A 11 -10.76 -1.54 38.03
N ALA A 12 -11.46 -1.98 37.00
CA ALA A 12 -10.86 -2.26 35.72
C ALA A 12 -10.48 -0.94 35.02
N PRO A 13 -9.25 -0.71 34.63
CA PRO A 13 -8.94 0.46 33.79
C PRO A 13 -9.55 0.25 32.42
N THR A 14 -10.56 1.03 32.10
CA THR A 14 -11.08 1.20 30.74
C THR A 14 -9.99 1.93 29.96
N LEU A 15 -9.18 1.19 29.22
CA LEU A 15 -8.25 1.76 28.26
C LEU A 15 -9.08 2.32 27.10
N ALA A 16 -9.49 3.58 27.23
CA ALA A 16 -9.99 4.37 26.12
C ALA A 16 -8.79 4.61 25.19
N ALA A 17 -8.63 3.74 24.17
CA ALA A 17 -7.77 4.03 23.04
C ALA A 17 -8.38 5.24 22.31
N GLY A 18 -8.02 6.43 22.76
CA GLY A 18 -8.25 7.66 22.04
C GLY A 18 -7.42 7.59 20.76
N LEU A 19 -8.02 7.15 19.66
CA LEU A 19 -7.58 7.57 18.34
C LEU A 19 -7.70 9.10 18.35
N ALA A 20 -6.61 9.79 18.68
CA ALA A 20 -6.49 11.19 18.43
C ALA A 20 -6.70 11.37 16.93
N ILE A 21 -7.89 11.83 16.55
CA ILE A 21 -8.12 12.46 15.25
C ILE A 21 -7.31 13.77 15.34
N ALA A 22 -5.97 13.64 15.21
CA ALA A 22 -5.13 14.76 14.88
C ALA A 22 -5.74 15.29 13.60
N GLY A 23 -6.29 16.50 13.63
CA GLY A 23 -6.84 17.15 12.46
C GLY A 23 -5.85 16.93 11.35
N PHE A 24 -6.26 16.25 10.27
CA PHE A 24 -5.40 15.90 9.17
C PHE A 24 -4.85 17.19 8.60
N ALA A 25 -3.68 17.61 9.11
CA ALA A 25 -2.91 18.66 8.47
C ALA A 25 -2.73 18.17 7.03
N GLN A 26 -3.15 19.00 6.09
CA GLN A 26 -3.23 18.64 4.68
C GLN A 26 -1.89 18.03 4.24
N GLN A 27 -1.90 16.74 3.97
CA GLN A 27 -0.73 16.04 3.43
C GLN A 27 -0.61 16.39 1.96
N VAL A 28 0.56 16.88 1.57
CA VAL A 28 0.88 17.23 0.18
C VAL A 28 2.17 16.54 -0.26
N ALA A 29 2.35 16.39 -1.57
CA ALA A 29 3.62 15.92 -2.10
C ALA A 29 4.76 16.85 -1.63
N ASP A 30 5.87 16.25 -1.23
CA ASP A 30 7.08 16.99 -0.81
C ASP A 30 7.74 17.60 -2.06
N PRO A 31 7.74 18.93 -2.23
CA PRO A 31 8.33 19.57 -3.40
C PRO A 31 9.85 19.47 -3.41
N ASP A 32 10.47 19.20 -2.26
CA ASP A 32 11.92 19.15 -2.09
C ASP A 32 12.48 17.71 -2.17
N PHE A 33 11.62 16.72 -2.46
CA PHE A 33 12.04 15.31 -2.57
C PHE A 33 12.93 15.09 -3.80
N ASP A 34 14.13 14.54 -3.57
CA ASP A 34 15.07 14.22 -4.65
C ASP A 34 14.63 12.95 -5.41
N THR A 35 14.16 13.15 -6.63
CA THR A 35 13.73 12.07 -7.53
C THR A 35 14.80 11.59 -8.51
N ARG A 36 16.03 12.14 -8.46
CA ARG A 36 17.12 11.76 -9.38
C ARG A 36 17.57 10.33 -9.13
N VAL A 37 17.70 9.55 -10.18
CA VAL A 37 18.21 8.17 -10.11
C VAL A 37 19.62 8.13 -10.70
N ALA A 38 20.63 7.77 -9.89
CA ALA A 38 22.03 7.80 -10.30
C ALA A 38 22.35 6.75 -11.39
N LYS A 39 21.65 5.60 -11.37
CA LYS A 39 21.80 4.51 -12.35
C LYS A 39 20.41 4.10 -12.85
N PRO A 40 19.81 4.84 -13.78
CA PRO A 40 18.49 4.52 -14.31
C PRO A 40 18.44 3.10 -14.88
N ALA A 41 17.31 2.43 -14.64
CA ALA A 41 17.10 1.07 -15.14
C ALA A 41 16.95 1.04 -16.66
N TYR A 42 16.41 2.10 -17.23
CA TYR A 42 16.12 2.17 -18.67
C TYR A 42 16.68 3.46 -19.29
N SER A 43 17.55 3.29 -20.30
CA SER A 43 18.15 4.41 -21.05
C SER A 43 17.80 4.39 -22.54
N THR A 44 17.35 3.24 -23.06
CA THR A 44 17.05 3.07 -24.51
C THR A 44 15.66 2.49 -24.74
N LYS A 45 15.19 1.62 -23.87
CA LYS A 45 13.84 1.06 -23.87
C LYS A 45 13.09 1.63 -22.68
N HIS A 46 11.97 2.30 -22.92
CA HIS A 46 11.18 2.97 -21.87
C HIS A 46 9.86 2.25 -21.66
N PRO A 47 9.73 1.35 -20.66
CA PRO A 47 8.46 0.71 -20.37
C PRO A 47 7.37 1.74 -20.07
N LYS A 48 6.17 1.52 -20.63
CA LYS A 48 5.04 2.42 -20.48
C LYS A 48 4.23 2.07 -19.25
N VAL A 49 4.05 3.04 -18.38
CA VAL A 49 3.27 2.93 -17.14
C VAL A 49 1.99 3.72 -17.29
N LEU A 50 0.85 3.03 -17.18
CA LEU A 50 -0.46 3.66 -17.07
C LEU A 50 -0.75 3.91 -15.58
N LEU A 51 -0.84 5.17 -15.14
CA LEU A 51 -1.18 5.52 -13.77
C LEU A 51 -2.64 5.93 -13.69
N ASP A 52 -3.45 5.18 -12.96
CA ASP A 52 -4.88 5.37 -12.89
C ASP A 52 -5.29 6.64 -12.17
N GLU A 53 -6.15 7.42 -12.80
CA GLU A 53 -6.79 8.63 -12.25
C GLU A 53 -8.29 8.69 -12.63
N ALA A 54 -8.86 7.59 -13.17
CA ALA A 54 -10.25 7.53 -13.62
C ALA A 54 -11.22 7.10 -12.53
N HIS A 55 -10.73 6.53 -11.40
CA HIS A 55 -11.54 5.87 -10.40
C HIS A 55 -11.51 6.60 -9.05
N ASN A 56 -11.72 7.92 -9.06
CA ASN A 56 -11.69 8.79 -7.88
C ASN A 56 -10.42 8.59 -7.04
N ASN A 57 -9.30 8.32 -7.68
CA ASN A 57 -8.04 7.96 -7.03
C ASN A 57 -7.57 9.08 -6.10
N PHE A 58 -7.33 8.71 -4.83
CA PHE A 58 -6.83 9.66 -3.85
C PHE A 58 -5.35 10.04 -4.09
N HIS A 59 -4.64 9.19 -4.84
CA HIS A 59 -3.26 9.40 -5.25
C HIS A 59 -3.17 9.46 -6.78
N THR A 60 -2.73 10.60 -7.31
CA THR A 60 -2.61 10.86 -8.74
C THR A 60 -1.18 11.26 -9.11
N ALA A 61 -0.79 11.14 -10.38
CA ALA A 61 0.55 11.49 -10.88
C ALA A 61 0.92 12.96 -10.65
N GLY A 62 -0.05 13.86 -10.73
CA GLY A 62 0.16 15.29 -10.44
C GLY A 62 -0.12 15.67 -8.99
N GLY A 63 -0.65 14.75 -8.18
CA GLY A 63 -1.00 14.95 -6.78
C GLY A 63 0.01 14.33 -5.82
N ARG A 64 -0.48 13.59 -4.82
CA ARG A 64 0.36 12.98 -3.77
C ARG A 64 1.37 11.95 -4.30
N TYR A 65 1.11 11.34 -5.46
CA TYR A 65 2.03 10.40 -6.12
C TYR A 65 2.95 11.05 -7.15
N LYS A 66 2.98 12.40 -7.23
CA LYS A 66 3.94 13.10 -8.08
C LYS A 66 5.40 12.68 -7.79
N PRO A 67 5.86 12.57 -6.53
CA PRO A 67 7.20 12.09 -6.24
C PRO A 67 7.48 10.67 -6.75
N PHE A 68 6.51 9.77 -6.67
CA PHE A 68 6.63 8.42 -7.24
C PHE A 68 6.69 8.46 -8.78
N ALA A 69 5.78 9.21 -9.40
CA ALA A 69 5.74 9.34 -10.87
C ALA A 69 7.05 9.94 -11.42
N ASP A 70 7.55 11.00 -10.78
CA ASP A 70 8.82 11.63 -11.16
C ASP A 70 10.03 10.69 -10.92
N LEU A 71 10.03 9.95 -9.81
CA LEU A 71 11.09 8.99 -9.48
C LEU A 71 11.21 7.91 -10.55
N ILE A 72 10.11 7.26 -10.92
CA ILE A 72 10.15 6.20 -11.94
C ILE A 72 10.36 6.77 -13.34
N THR A 73 9.95 8.01 -13.63
CA THR A 73 10.29 8.70 -14.88
C THR A 73 11.81 8.91 -14.97
N ASN A 74 12.46 9.34 -13.89
CA ASN A 74 13.91 9.49 -13.82
C ASN A 74 14.66 8.15 -13.85
N ASP A 75 13.98 7.05 -13.56
CA ASP A 75 14.50 5.69 -13.72
C ASP A 75 14.29 5.12 -15.16
N GLY A 76 13.66 5.93 -16.02
CA GLY A 76 13.52 5.68 -17.44
C GLY A 76 12.17 5.10 -17.89
N TYR A 77 11.16 5.09 -17.03
CA TYR A 77 9.79 4.73 -17.43
C TYR A 77 9.08 5.91 -18.10
N GLN A 78 8.11 5.60 -18.96
CA GLN A 78 7.19 6.58 -19.53
C GLN A 78 5.85 6.51 -18.80
N VAL A 79 5.60 7.48 -17.90
CA VAL A 79 4.38 7.54 -17.08
C VAL A 79 3.28 8.31 -17.80
N ILE A 80 2.12 7.68 -17.98
CA ILE A 80 0.94 8.26 -18.64
C ILE A 80 -0.26 8.19 -17.66
N PRO A 81 -0.83 9.34 -17.23
CA PRO A 81 -2.05 9.36 -16.44
C PRO A 81 -3.24 8.83 -17.24
N ASN A 82 -4.02 7.92 -16.64
CA ASN A 82 -5.24 7.36 -17.22
C ASN A 82 -6.48 8.11 -16.75
N LYS A 83 -7.29 8.57 -17.67
CA LYS A 83 -8.58 9.22 -17.40
C LYS A 83 -9.78 8.41 -17.89
N GLN A 84 -9.56 7.19 -18.34
CA GLN A 84 -10.59 6.32 -18.94
C GLN A 84 -10.80 5.06 -18.12
N LYS A 85 -12.01 4.52 -18.18
CA LYS A 85 -12.32 3.19 -17.63
C LYS A 85 -11.47 2.12 -18.27
N PHE A 86 -11.20 1.07 -17.53
CA PHE A 86 -10.37 -0.01 -18.03
C PHE A 86 -11.12 -0.87 -19.06
N ALA A 87 -10.50 -1.02 -20.20
CA ALA A 87 -10.94 -1.88 -21.29
C ALA A 87 -9.71 -2.44 -21.99
N ARG A 88 -9.88 -3.46 -22.82
CA ARG A 88 -8.80 -4.06 -23.60
C ARG A 88 -8.00 -3.00 -24.37
N ASP A 89 -8.70 -2.04 -24.98
CA ASP A 89 -8.06 -1.03 -25.83
C ASP A 89 -7.35 0.05 -25.00
N THR A 90 -7.87 0.41 -23.82
CA THR A 90 -7.23 1.40 -22.93
C THR A 90 -5.95 0.85 -22.28
N LEU A 91 -5.85 -0.47 -22.10
CA LEU A 91 -4.67 -1.15 -21.53
C LEU A 91 -3.64 -1.56 -22.60
N LYS A 92 -4.02 -1.51 -23.88
CA LYS A 92 -3.16 -1.95 -24.98
C LYS A 92 -1.91 -1.08 -25.13
N GLY A 93 -0.76 -1.72 -25.22
CA GLY A 93 0.53 -1.04 -25.43
C GLY A 93 1.18 -0.48 -24.18
N PHE A 94 0.61 -0.74 -23.00
CA PHE A 94 1.23 -0.49 -21.71
C PHE A 94 1.89 -1.75 -21.16
N ASP A 95 2.96 -1.56 -20.37
CA ASP A 95 3.71 -2.64 -19.73
C ASP A 95 3.27 -2.82 -18.27
N VAL A 96 3.00 -1.72 -17.57
CA VAL A 96 2.59 -1.70 -16.15
C VAL A 96 1.37 -0.79 -15.95
N LEU A 97 0.38 -1.27 -15.22
CA LEU A 97 -0.73 -0.48 -14.66
C LEU A 97 -0.45 -0.22 -13.19
N VAL A 98 -0.53 1.03 -12.77
CA VAL A 98 -0.46 1.46 -11.36
C VAL A 98 -1.81 2.02 -10.94
N ILE A 99 -2.40 1.45 -9.91
CA ILE A 99 -3.63 1.94 -9.27
C ILE A 99 -3.30 2.26 -7.82
N ALA A 100 -3.54 3.51 -7.40
CA ALA A 100 -3.25 3.95 -6.04
C ALA A 100 -4.49 4.59 -5.40
N ASN A 101 -5.06 3.91 -4.42
CA ASN A 101 -6.24 4.33 -3.66
C ASN A 101 -7.40 4.78 -4.55
N ALA A 102 -7.82 3.91 -5.49
CA ALA A 102 -9.09 4.06 -6.19
C ALA A 102 -10.25 4.00 -5.18
N LEU A 103 -11.28 4.81 -5.36
CA LEU A 103 -12.41 4.94 -4.44
C LEU A 103 -13.74 4.83 -5.20
N GLY A 104 -14.78 4.36 -4.50
CA GLY A 104 -16.13 4.31 -5.04
C GLY A 104 -16.79 5.68 -5.21
N ALA A 105 -16.25 6.71 -4.56
CA ALA A 105 -16.70 8.10 -4.66
C ALA A 105 -15.55 9.07 -4.36
N ILE A 106 -15.72 10.33 -4.74
CA ILE A 106 -14.74 11.39 -4.48
C ILE A 106 -14.59 11.61 -2.97
N GLY A 107 -13.35 11.50 -2.49
CA GLY A 107 -12.93 11.79 -1.12
C GLY A 107 -13.08 10.60 -0.16
N MET A 108 -12.04 10.41 0.66
CA MET A 108 -11.93 9.32 1.65
C MET A 108 -13.08 9.29 2.67
N ASN A 109 -13.68 10.44 2.97
CA ASN A 109 -14.74 10.57 3.97
C ASN A 109 -16.17 10.40 3.38
N SER A 110 -16.30 10.17 2.07
CA SER A 110 -17.60 9.91 1.47
C SER A 110 -18.15 8.58 1.97
N PRO A 111 -19.45 8.48 2.35
CA PRO A 111 -20.09 7.23 2.71
C PRO A 111 -19.99 6.15 1.62
N ALA A 112 -19.91 6.57 0.35
CA ALA A 112 -19.78 5.68 -0.80
C ALA A 112 -18.31 5.39 -1.19
N ALA A 113 -17.33 5.93 -0.48
CA ALA A 113 -15.92 5.75 -0.83
C ALA A 113 -15.48 4.28 -0.78
N SER A 114 -16.08 3.45 0.08
CA SER A 114 -15.80 2.01 0.18
C SER A 114 -16.56 1.14 -0.82
N ASN A 115 -17.49 1.70 -1.60
CA ASN A 115 -18.12 0.97 -2.69
C ASN A 115 -17.06 0.62 -3.75
N SER A 116 -17.33 -0.44 -4.53
CA SER A 116 -16.37 -0.84 -5.58
C SER A 116 -16.04 0.32 -6.51
N ALA A 117 -14.74 0.59 -6.67
CA ALA A 117 -14.24 1.61 -7.60
C ALA A 117 -14.39 1.16 -9.07
N PHE A 118 -14.48 -0.16 -9.31
CA PHE A 118 -14.46 -0.77 -10.64
C PHE A 118 -15.74 -1.54 -10.93
N ALA A 119 -16.19 -1.50 -12.17
CA ALA A 119 -17.19 -2.41 -12.69
C ALA A 119 -16.59 -3.82 -12.91
N GLU A 120 -17.44 -4.83 -13.07
CA GLU A 120 -16.99 -6.23 -13.23
C GLU A 120 -16.18 -6.42 -14.53
N ASP A 121 -16.63 -5.79 -15.61
CA ASP A 121 -15.96 -5.84 -16.92
C ASP A 121 -14.59 -5.15 -16.90
N GLU A 122 -14.42 -4.08 -16.10
CA GLU A 122 -13.13 -3.43 -15.87
C GLU A 122 -12.17 -4.37 -15.12
N CYS A 123 -12.65 -5.02 -14.06
CA CYS A 123 -11.86 -6.02 -13.32
C CYS A 123 -11.41 -7.17 -14.23
N ASP A 124 -12.32 -7.64 -15.09
CA ASP A 124 -12.03 -8.72 -16.02
C ASP A 124 -11.06 -8.29 -17.12
N ALA A 125 -11.17 -7.07 -17.64
CA ALA A 125 -10.25 -6.51 -18.62
C ALA A 125 -8.82 -6.42 -18.04
N VAL A 126 -8.66 -5.93 -16.79
CA VAL A 126 -7.36 -5.87 -16.11
C VAL A 126 -6.80 -7.27 -15.87
N ARG A 127 -7.62 -8.21 -15.35
CA ARG A 127 -7.22 -9.61 -15.14
C ARG A 127 -6.68 -10.24 -16.43
N ASP A 128 -7.42 -10.12 -17.53
CA ASP A 128 -7.08 -10.77 -18.79
C ASP A 128 -5.85 -10.11 -19.44
N TRP A 129 -5.72 -8.80 -19.31
CA TRP A 129 -4.52 -8.08 -19.74
C TRP A 129 -3.28 -8.52 -18.96
N VAL A 130 -3.36 -8.68 -17.63
CA VAL A 130 -2.25 -9.20 -16.82
C VAL A 130 -1.94 -10.64 -17.22
N ARG A 131 -2.98 -11.51 -17.39
CA ARG A 131 -2.76 -12.89 -17.83
C ARG A 131 -2.03 -12.97 -19.17
N ALA A 132 -2.24 -12.00 -20.05
CA ALA A 132 -1.59 -11.91 -21.36
C ALA A 132 -0.15 -11.36 -21.31
N GLY A 133 0.31 -10.80 -20.18
CA GLY A 133 1.70 -10.35 -19.98
C GLY A 133 1.87 -8.93 -19.48
N GLY A 134 0.79 -8.17 -19.29
CA GLY A 134 0.83 -6.89 -18.57
C GLY A 134 1.14 -7.09 -17.08
N SER A 135 1.50 -6.04 -16.38
CA SER A 135 1.81 -6.13 -14.93
C SER A 135 1.04 -5.08 -14.13
N LEU A 136 0.59 -5.45 -12.93
CA LEU A 136 -0.24 -4.61 -12.08
C LEU A 136 0.46 -4.28 -10.76
N LEU A 137 0.53 -2.99 -10.40
CA LEU A 137 0.73 -2.50 -9.06
C LEU A 137 -0.61 -1.98 -8.52
N LEU A 138 -1.24 -2.73 -7.62
CA LEU A 138 -2.47 -2.34 -6.95
C LEU A 138 -2.17 -1.93 -5.52
N ILE A 139 -2.44 -0.68 -5.19
CA ILE A 139 -2.22 -0.11 -3.87
C ILE A 139 -3.57 0.30 -3.30
N ALA A 140 -3.96 -0.33 -2.22
CA ALA A 140 -5.18 -0.02 -1.48
C ALA A 140 -4.85 0.11 0.00
N ASP A 141 -4.83 1.33 0.46
CA ASP A 141 -4.58 1.71 1.85
C ASP A 141 -5.72 1.23 2.77
N HIS A 142 -5.63 1.56 4.05
CA HIS A 142 -6.69 1.31 5.02
C HIS A 142 -8.09 1.72 4.51
N ALA A 143 -9.12 1.44 5.32
CA ALA A 143 -10.49 1.88 5.01
C ALA A 143 -10.53 3.37 4.60
N PRO A 144 -11.26 3.73 3.55
CA PRO A 144 -12.21 2.92 2.76
C PRO A 144 -11.60 2.22 1.53
N ALA A 145 -10.31 2.45 1.22
CA ALA A 145 -9.69 2.01 -0.04
C ALA A 145 -9.71 0.47 -0.19
N GLY A 146 -9.55 -0.28 0.91
CA GLY A 146 -9.63 -1.74 0.86
C GLY A 146 -10.94 -2.24 0.28
N GLY A 147 -12.09 -1.71 0.74
CA GLY A 147 -13.41 -2.06 0.22
C GLY A 147 -13.56 -1.70 -1.26
N ALA A 148 -13.09 -0.53 -1.65
CA ALA A 148 -13.19 -0.05 -3.02
C ALA A 148 -12.40 -0.89 -4.04
N ASN A 149 -11.29 -1.48 -3.60
CA ASN A 149 -10.39 -2.25 -4.47
C ASN A 149 -10.57 -3.78 -4.36
N GLU A 150 -11.41 -4.27 -3.45
CA GLU A 150 -11.58 -5.70 -3.17
C GLU A 150 -11.95 -6.51 -4.41
N LYS A 151 -12.91 -6.04 -5.22
CA LYS A 151 -13.34 -6.76 -6.43
C LYS A 151 -12.19 -7.03 -7.40
N LEU A 152 -11.33 -6.05 -7.60
CA LEU A 152 -10.17 -6.20 -8.48
C LEU A 152 -9.11 -7.11 -7.85
N SER A 153 -8.81 -6.94 -6.56
CA SER A 153 -7.80 -7.76 -5.89
C SER A 153 -8.18 -9.25 -5.85
N LEU A 154 -9.47 -9.56 -5.70
CA LEU A 154 -9.99 -10.93 -5.72
C LEU A 154 -9.84 -11.60 -7.09
N ARG A 155 -9.74 -10.85 -8.22
CA ARG A 155 -9.40 -11.44 -9.54
C ARG A 155 -8.01 -12.10 -9.54
N PHE A 156 -7.17 -11.73 -8.60
CA PHE A 156 -5.81 -12.26 -8.39
C PHE A 156 -5.71 -13.11 -7.12
N GLY A 157 -6.82 -13.40 -6.45
CA GLY A 157 -6.88 -14.20 -5.24
C GLY A 157 -6.33 -13.49 -3.99
N VAL A 158 -6.21 -12.16 -3.99
CA VAL A 158 -5.74 -11.38 -2.84
C VAL A 158 -6.94 -10.82 -2.06
N GLU A 159 -7.05 -11.22 -0.79
CA GLU A 159 -8.07 -10.74 0.15
C GLU A 159 -7.55 -9.51 0.91
N MET A 160 -8.38 -8.49 1.07
CA MET A 160 -8.10 -7.25 1.83
C MET A 160 -8.87 -7.26 3.16
N SER A 161 -8.24 -6.79 4.25
CA SER A 161 -8.92 -6.73 5.56
C SER A 161 -9.99 -5.64 5.65
N LYS A 162 -9.86 -4.61 4.81
CA LYS A 162 -10.79 -3.45 4.74
C LYS A 162 -10.85 -2.59 6.00
N GLY A 163 -9.89 -2.74 6.90
CA GLY A 163 -9.76 -1.99 8.15
C GLY A 163 -8.45 -1.25 8.22
N TYR A 164 -7.90 -1.23 9.41
CA TYR A 164 -6.55 -0.71 9.73
C TYR A 164 -5.74 -1.83 10.35
N THR A 165 -4.45 -1.89 10.06
CA THR A 165 -3.56 -2.86 10.68
C THR A 165 -2.57 -2.15 11.59
N ALA A 166 -2.40 -2.67 12.79
CA ALA A 166 -1.45 -2.21 13.78
C ALA A 166 -0.58 -3.37 14.28
N ASP A 167 0.65 -3.08 14.68
CA ASP A 167 1.55 -4.06 15.30
C ASP A 167 2.23 -3.45 16.53
N PRO A 168 1.80 -3.79 17.74
CA PRO A 168 2.35 -3.24 18.98
C PRO A 168 3.80 -3.65 19.26
N ALA A 169 4.35 -4.64 18.55
CA ALA A 169 5.74 -5.09 18.74
C ALA A 169 6.70 -4.57 17.66
N ASN A 170 6.19 -4.17 16.49
CA ASN A 170 7.02 -3.83 15.32
C ASN A 170 6.62 -2.47 14.74
N HIS A 171 6.50 -1.44 15.57
CA HIS A 171 6.10 -0.10 15.12
C HIS A 171 7.25 0.92 15.16
N ASP A 172 7.07 2.03 14.47
CA ASP A 172 7.98 3.17 14.46
C ASP A 172 7.40 4.31 15.31
N GLY A 173 8.16 4.75 16.31
CA GLY A 173 7.71 5.76 17.28
C GLY A 173 6.52 5.27 18.12
N ASP A 174 5.57 6.16 18.40
CA ASP A 174 4.41 5.87 19.26
C ASP A 174 3.15 5.42 18.49
N ASN A 175 3.27 5.20 17.18
CA ASN A 175 2.15 4.82 16.32
C ASN A 175 2.24 3.35 15.90
N GLU A 176 1.47 2.48 16.56
CA GLU A 176 1.39 1.05 16.25
C GLU A 176 0.95 0.75 14.80
N GLY A 177 0.29 1.69 14.11
CA GLY A 177 -0.05 1.62 12.70
C GLY A 177 1.15 1.86 11.77
N SER A 178 2.23 2.47 12.26
CA SER A 178 3.47 2.68 11.51
C SER A 178 4.37 1.46 11.65
N ILE A 179 4.14 0.44 10.84
CA ILE A 179 4.82 -0.85 10.97
C ILE A 179 6.21 -0.79 10.34
N THR A 180 7.22 -1.26 11.09
CA THR A 180 8.61 -1.40 10.65
C THR A 180 8.91 -2.83 10.21
N TYR A 181 9.48 -2.96 9.02
CA TYR A 181 9.91 -4.23 8.42
C TYR A 181 11.42 -4.23 8.29
N THR A 182 12.07 -5.25 8.84
CA THR A 182 13.52 -5.47 8.75
C THR A 182 13.83 -6.96 8.59
N PRO A 183 15.06 -7.34 8.17
CA PRO A 183 15.51 -8.73 8.26
C PRO A 183 15.53 -9.25 9.71
N ASP A 184 15.87 -8.40 10.68
CA ASP A 184 16.02 -8.78 12.09
C ASP A 184 14.69 -9.21 12.72
N ASN A 185 13.60 -8.51 12.41
CA ASN A 185 12.26 -8.94 12.86
C ASN A 185 11.62 -10.00 11.94
N LYS A 186 12.33 -10.43 10.87
CA LYS A 186 11.92 -11.47 9.90
C LYS A 186 10.64 -11.13 9.13
N LEU A 187 10.26 -9.86 9.07
CA LEU A 187 9.06 -9.41 8.37
C LEU A 187 9.34 -9.06 6.89
N ILE A 188 10.62 -8.91 6.49
CA ILE A 188 11.03 -8.86 5.08
C ILE A 188 11.33 -10.28 4.60
N ALA A 189 10.60 -10.76 3.60
CA ALA A 189 10.90 -12.04 2.98
C ALA A 189 11.89 -11.88 1.81
N GLU A 190 12.66 -12.93 1.56
CA GLU A 190 13.55 -13.01 0.40
C GLU A 190 12.73 -13.07 -0.90
N HIS A 191 12.88 -12.07 -1.75
CA HIS A 191 12.23 -11.96 -3.05
C HIS A 191 13.09 -11.10 -3.99
N ALA A 192 12.89 -11.14 -5.29
CA ALA A 192 13.61 -10.27 -6.22
C ALA A 192 13.41 -8.77 -5.90
N ILE A 193 12.22 -8.38 -5.44
CA ILE A 193 11.91 -7.01 -5.00
C ILE A 193 12.78 -6.60 -3.80
N THR A 194 12.99 -7.48 -2.82
CA THR A 194 13.76 -7.17 -1.61
C THR A 194 15.27 -7.33 -1.82
N ARG A 195 15.70 -8.08 -2.84
CA ARG A 195 17.12 -8.20 -3.22
C ARG A 195 17.64 -7.04 -4.08
N GLY A 196 16.82 -6.52 -4.98
CA GLY A 196 17.25 -5.58 -6.01
C GLY A 196 18.14 -6.20 -7.09
N ARG A 197 18.77 -5.37 -7.91
CA ARG A 197 19.73 -5.76 -8.97
C ARG A 197 21.10 -6.18 -8.39
N ASP A 198 21.47 -5.53 -7.30
CA ASP A 198 22.73 -5.78 -6.59
C ASP A 198 22.61 -5.41 -5.10
N ALA A 199 23.71 -5.54 -4.35
CA ALA A 199 23.74 -5.29 -2.91
C ALA A 199 23.35 -3.85 -2.51
N SER A 200 23.56 -2.86 -3.40
CA SER A 200 23.20 -1.45 -3.13
C SER A 200 21.69 -1.18 -3.21
N GLU A 201 20.93 -2.10 -3.80
CA GLU A 201 19.47 -2.03 -3.93
C GLU A 201 18.74 -2.98 -2.97
N ARG A 202 19.49 -3.71 -2.13
CA ARG A 202 18.89 -4.61 -1.14
C ARG A 202 18.11 -3.80 -0.11
N ILE A 203 16.90 -4.26 0.16
CA ILE A 203 16.01 -3.66 1.16
C ILE A 203 16.39 -4.18 2.54
N SER A 204 16.68 -3.25 3.45
CA SER A 204 17.02 -3.52 4.84
C SER A 204 16.02 -2.95 5.85
N ARG A 205 15.33 -1.87 5.50
CA ARG A 205 14.32 -1.27 6.37
C ARG A 205 13.21 -0.59 5.57
N ILE A 206 11.97 -1.01 5.81
CA ILE A 206 10.76 -0.38 5.28
C ILE A 206 9.94 0.13 6.46
N ILE A 207 9.26 1.26 6.29
CA ILE A 207 8.18 1.71 7.17
C ILE A 207 6.91 1.87 6.32
N ALA A 208 5.84 1.18 6.74
CA ALA A 208 4.48 1.47 6.34
C ALA A 208 3.87 2.42 7.38
N PHE A 209 3.13 3.43 6.98
CA PHE A 209 2.72 4.51 7.88
C PHE A 209 1.33 4.30 8.50
N THR A 210 0.44 3.70 7.78
CA THR A 210 -0.86 3.22 8.25
C THR A 210 -1.46 2.43 7.08
N GLY A 211 -1.96 1.24 7.30
CA GLY A 211 -2.43 0.44 6.18
C GLY A 211 -3.40 -0.64 6.61
N GLN A 212 -3.66 -1.56 5.70
CA GLN A 212 -4.46 -2.75 5.94
C GLN A 212 -3.66 -4.02 5.67
N SER A 213 -4.13 -5.14 6.21
CA SER A 213 -3.54 -6.44 5.93
C SER A 213 -4.13 -7.09 4.67
N LEU A 214 -3.30 -7.88 4.02
CA LEU A 214 -3.59 -8.63 2.82
C LEU A 214 -3.38 -10.12 3.07
N LYS A 215 -4.15 -10.97 2.40
CA LYS A 215 -3.88 -12.41 2.33
C LYS A 215 -3.83 -12.82 0.86
N GLY A 216 -2.66 -13.17 0.40
CA GLY A 216 -2.42 -13.64 -0.96
C GLY A 216 -2.77 -15.11 -1.17
N PRO A 217 -2.90 -15.56 -2.43
CA PRO A 217 -3.03 -16.97 -2.76
C PRO A 217 -1.76 -17.76 -2.38
N LYS A 218 -1.87 -19.08 -2.33
CA LYS A 218 -0.80 -19.98 -1.85
C LYS A 218 0.54 -19.82 -2.57
N ASP A 219 0.51 -19.49 -3.84
CA ASP A 219 1.69 -19.34 -4.73
C ASP A 219 2.23 -17.90 -4.77
N SER A 220 1.67 -17.01 -3.96
CA SER A 220 2.19 -15.65 -3.81
C SER A 220 3.31 -15.59 -2.77
N VAL A 221 4.13 -14.56 -2.86
CA VAL A 221 5.14 -14.24 -1.86
C VAL A 221 4.70 -13.02 -1.05
N ALA A 222 4.48 -13.22 0.23
CA ALA A 222 4.32 -12.15 1.21
C ALA A 222 5.72 -11.56 1.50
N PHE A 223 6.15 -10.56 0.72
CA PHE A 223 7.47 -9.96 0.90
C PHE A 223 7.53 -8.93 2.04
N MET A 224 6.38 -8.42 2.49
CA MET A 224 6.19 -7.65 3.72
C MET A 224 5.20 -8.40 4.60
N LYS A 225 5.70 -9.28 5.46
CA LYS A 225 4.89 -10.11 6.36
C LYS A 225 4.42 -9.34 7.57
N LEU A 226 3.30 -9.76 8.16
CA LEU A 226 2.86 -9.29 9.46
C LEU A 226 3.25 -10.31 10.55
N ALA A 227 3.64 -9.81 11.72
CA ALA A 227 3.98 -10.64 12.87
C ALA A 227 2.72 -11.20 13.54
N ASP A 228 2.92 -12.17 14.45
CA ASP A 228 1.82 -12.74 15.24
C ASP A 228 1.17 -11.72 16.19
N THR A 229 1.87 -10.63 16.49
CA THR A 229 1.38 -9.50 17.30
C THR A 229 0.49 -8.54 16.52
N ALA A 230 0.51 -8.61 15.19
CA ALA A 230 -0.27 -7.70 14.35
C ALA A 230 -1.78 -7.98 14.45
N VAL A 231 -2.56 -6.90 14.39
CA VAL A 231 -4.02 -6.93 14.50
C VAL A 231 -4.67 -6.05 13.45
N ASP A 232 -5.79 -6.51 12.94
CA ASP A 232 -6.69 -5.72 12.12
C ASP A 232 -7.76 -5.06 12.99
N LEU A 233 -7.96 -3.77 12.81
CA LEU A 233 -8.91 -2.93 13.51
C LEU A 233 -9.98 -2.46 12.52
N THR A 234 -11.24 -2.70 12.84
CA THR A 234 -12.38 -2.19 12.07
C THR A 234 -13.06 -1.09 12.86
N PRO A 235 -12.93 0.20 12.46
CA PRO A 235 -13.56 1.29 13.18
C PRO A 235 -15.07 1.32 12.96
N ARG A 236 -15.78 1.93 13.90
CA ARG A 236 -17.22 2.17 13.81
C ARG A 236 -17.54 3.05 12.58
N GLY A 237 -18.63 2.76 11.88
CA GLY A 237 -19.12 3.62 10.79
C GLY A 237 -18.54 3.32 9.41
N GLN A 238 -17.75 2.26 9.24
CA GLN A 238 -17.20 1.85 7.95
C GLN A 238 -18.05 0.78 7.22
N GLY A 239 -19.32 0.63 7.60
CA GLY A 239 -20.22 -0.38 7.01
C GLY A 239 -19.92 -1.82 7.46
N VAL A 240 -19.03 -1.99 8.42
CA VAL A 240 -18.64 -3.27 9.05
C VAL A 240 -18.75 -3.10 10.55
N GLU A 241 -19.08 -4.19 11.27
CA GLU A 241 -19.07 -4.15 12.73
C GLU A 241 -17.68 -3.80 13.27
N PRO A 242 -17.60 -2.90 14.30
CA PRO A 242 -16.33 -2.59 14.93
C PRO A 242 -15.70 -3.86 15.50
N GLY A 243 -14.41 -4.04 15.25
CA GLY A 243 -13.76 -5.28 15.66
C GLY A 243 -12.25 -5.17 15.75
N ARG A 244 -11.69 -6.17 16.43
CA ARG A 244 -10.25 -6.45 16.46
C ARG A 244 -10.06 -7.92 16.15
N ALA A 245 -9.30 -8.21 15.13
CA ALA A 245 -8.96 -9.57 14.70
C ALA A 245 -7.45 -9.74 14.60
N SER A 246 -6.94 -10.98 14.72
CA SER A 246 -5.54 -11.25 14.45
C SER A 246 -5.23 -11.04 12.97
N ALA A 247 -4.12 -10.35 12.67
CA ALA A 247 -3.53 -10.25 11.35
C ALA A 247 -2.32 -11.19 11.17
N ALA A 248 -2.10 -12.11 12.10
CA ALA A 248 -1.04 -13.11 12.03
C ALA A 248 -1.11 -13.91 10.73
N GLY A 249 0.04 -14.13 10.09
CA GLY A 249 0.12 -14.86 8.81
C GLY A 249 -0.39 -14.08 7.60
N ARG A 250 -0.81 -12.83 7.75
CA ARG A 250 -1.13 -11.91 6.67
C ARG A 250 0.09 -11.07 6.26
N ALA A 251 -0.08 -10.09 5.38
CA ALA A 251 1.00 -9.26 4.84
C ALA A 251 0.52 -7.83 4.58
N GLN A 252 1.41 -6.88 4.38
CA GLN A 252 1.10 -5.58 3.75
C GLN A 252 1.69 -5.44 2.34
N GLY A 253 2.51 -6.42 1.90
CA GLY A 253 3.02 -6.48 0.53
C GLY A 253 3.04 -7.91 0.02
N VAL A 254 2.35 -8.16 -1.09
CA VAL A 254 2.22 -9.47 -1.74
C VAL A 254 2.63 -9.34 -3.21
N ALA A 255 3.46 -10.28 -3.67
CA ALA A 255 3.87 -10.38 -5.07
C ALA A 255 3.51 -11.77 -5.63
N LEU A 256 2.98 -11.83 -6.85
CA LEU A 256 2.65 -13.08 -7.52
C LEU A 256 2.80 -12.98 -9.04
N LYS A 257 3.08 -14.12 -9.68
CA LYS A 257 2.99 -14.28 -11.12
C LYS A 257 1.55 -14.68 -11.47
N PHE A 258 0.98 -14.10 -12.52
CA PHE A 258 -0.37 -14.40 -12.97
C PHE A 258 -0.40 -14.54 -14.49
N GLY A 259 -0.54 -15.78 -14.96
CA GLY A 259 -0.34 -16.08 -16.39
C GLY A 259 1.06 -15.70 -16.85
N LYS A 260 1.16 -14.82 -17.84
CA LYS A 260 2.43 -14.28 -18.34
C LYS A 260 2.85 -12.99 -17.62
N GLY A 261 1.97 -12.38 -16.84
CA GLY A 261 2.20 -11.11 -16.15
C GLY A 261 2.55 -11.27 -14.67
N ARG A 262 2.62 -10.14 -14.00
CA ARG A 262 3.01 -10.02 -12.59
C ARG A 262 2.10 -9.06 -11.85
N VAL A 263 1.86 -9.34 -10.59
CA VAL A 263 1.02 -8.51 -9.74
C VAL A 263 1.74 -8.22 -8.42
N VAL A 264 1.76 -6.98 -8.01
CA VAL A 264 2.09 -6.56 -6.65
C VAL A 264 0.86 -5.90 -6.06
N VAL A 265 0.47 -6.33 -4.87
CA VAL A 265 -0.58 -5.69 -4.08
C VAL A 265 0.04 -5.16 -2.80
N LEU A 266 -0.21 -3.88 -2.51
CA LEU A 266 0.22 -3.22 -1.29
C LEU A 266 -0.99 -2.77 -0.47
N GLY A 267 -0.93 -3.01 0.82
CA GLY A 267 -1.95 -2.59 1.79
C GLY A 267 -1.70 -1.19 2.36
N GLU A 268 -0.73 -0.44 1.82
CA GLU A 268 -0.37 0.90 2.32
C GLU A 268 0.16 1.75 1.16
N ALA A 269 -0.24 3.01 1.12
CA ALA A 269 0.06 3.90 0.00
C ALA A 269 1.14 4.95 0.30
N ALA A 270 1.24 5.43 1.54
CA ALA A 270 2.19 6.49 1.86
C ALA A 270 3.64 6.04 1.70
N MET A 271 3.93 4.74 1.88
CA MET A 271 5.28 4.19 1.76
C MET A 271 5.91 4.41 0.38
N LEU A 272 5.12 4.47 -0.69
CA LEU A 272 5.59 4.76 -2.05
C LEU A 272 5.39 6.21 -2.47
N SER A 273 4.90 7.07 -1.57
CA SER A 273 4.86 8.53 -1.77
C SER A 273 6.05 9.21 -1.08
N ALA A 274 6.20 10.50 -1.29
CA ALA A 274 6.99 11.39 -0.45
C ALA A 274 6.12 12.59 -0.11
N GLN A 275 5.63 12.65 1.13
CA GLN A 275 4.67 13.65 1.56
C GLN A 275 5.19 14.43 2.76
N VAL A 276 4.69 15.65 2.90
CA VAL A 276 4.85 16.47 4.10
C VAL A 276 3.49 16.84 4.68
N ALA A 277 3.40 16.89 6.00
CA ALA A 277 2.19 17.25 6.72
C ALA A 277 2.46 18.24 7.84
N GLY A 278 1.51 19.14 8.05
CA GLY A 278 1.54 20.13 9.11
C GLY A 278 2.58 21.22 8.95
N PRO A 279 2.56 22.21 9.88
CA PRO A 279 3.50 23.34 9.86
C PRO A 279 4.98 22.92 9.99
N GLN A 280 5.24 21.81 10.69
CA GLN A 280 6.57 21.24 10.89
C GLN A 280 7.07 20.43 9.68
N LYS A 281 6.28 20.34 8.61
CA LYS A 281 6.59 19.55 7.40
C LYS A 281 7.02 18.12 7.75
N MET A 282 6.26 17.44 8.62
CA MET A 282 6.54 16.05 9.01
C MET A 282 6.54 15.16 7.78
N LYS A 283 7.60 14.38 7.59
CA LYS A 283 7.83 13.56 6.39
C LYS A 283 7.18 12.19 6.49
N PHE A 284 6.51 11.77 5.40
CA PHE A 284 5.88 10.45 5.26
C PHE A 284 6.29 9.81 3.94
N GLY A 285 6.73 8.56 3.98
CA GLY A 285 7.08 7.80 2.79
C GLY A 285 8.56 7.87 2.43
N MET A 286 8.85 7.92 1.15
CA MET A 286 10.19 7.84 0.58
C MET A 286 11.15 8.96 1.01
N ASN A 287 10.62 10.07 1.52
CA ASN A 287 11.40 11.24 1.98
C ASN A 287 11.86 11.14 3.44
N ARG A 288 11.53 10.06 4.16
CA ARG A 288 12.11 9.80 5.48
C ARG A 288 13.53 9.26 5.35
N SER A 289 14.42 9.72 6.21
CA SER A 289 15.80 9.22 6.29
C SER A 289 15.86 7.87 7.00
N GLY A 290 16.85 7.05 6.65
CA GLY A 290 17.15 5.78 7.32
C GLY A 290 16.16 4.65 6.98
N ILE A 291 15.43 4.76 5.86
CA ILE A 291 14.55 3.73 5.33
C ILE A 291 14.75 3.57 3.82
N ASP A 292 14.41 2.39 3.31
CA ASP A 292 14.62 2.00 1.92
C ASP A 292 13.33 2.10 1.07
N ASN A 293 12.33 2.84 1.53
CA ASN A 293 11.04 2.96 0.82
C ASN A 293 11.21 3.48 -0.61
N ARG A 294 12.16 4.40 -0.84
CA ARG A 294 12.50 4.89 -2.18
C ARG A 294 13.06 3.78 -3.06
N GLN A 295 13.97 2.96 -2.53
CA GLN A 295 14.52 1.84 -3.27
C GLN A 295 13.49 0.73 -3.48
N LEU A 296 12.61 0.51 -2.50
CA LEU A 296 11.49 -0.43 -2.63
C LEU A 296 10.57 -0.06 -3.81
N ALA A 297 10.25 1.24 -3.98
CA ALA A 297 9.45 1.71 -5.11
C ALA A 297 10.11 1.36 -6.46
N LEU A 298 11.42 1.61 -6.60
CA LEU A 298 12.18 1.25 -7.79
C LEU A 298 12.20 -0.27 -8.02
N ASN A 299 12.50 -1.06 -6.99
CA ASN A 299 12.58 -2.51 -7.10
C ASN A 299 11.23 -3.16 -7.47
N ILE A 300 10.12 -2.65 -6.95
CA ILE A 300 8.77 -3.09 -7.35
C ILE A 300 8.57 -2.86 -8.84
N MET A 301 8.88 -1.67 -9.33
CA MET A 301 8.75 -1.34 -10.75
C MET A 301 9.70 -2.17 -11.62
N HIS A 302 10.94 -2.39 -11.19
CA HIS A 302 11.91 -3.28 -11.87
C HIS A 302 11.39 -4.71 -11.97
N TRP A 303 10.76 -5.23 -10.92
CA TRP A 303 10.18 -6.57 -10.96
C TRP A 303 8.96 -6.63 -11.87
N LEU A 304 8.05 -5.67 -11.79
CA LEU A 304 6.86 -5.61 -12.64
C LEU A 304 7.19 -5.47 -14.12
N SER A 305 8.20 -4.70 -14.48
CA SER A 305 8.68 -4.54 -15.87
C SER A 305 9.56 -5.70 -16.38
N GLY A 306 9.83 -6.70 -15.51
CA GLY A 306 10.58 -7.90 -15.89
C GLY A 306 12.10 -7.77 -15.85
N LEU A 307 12.64 -6.66 -15.35
CA LEU A 307 14.07 -6.47 -15.15
C LEU A 307 14.61 -7.38 -14.04
N LEU A 308 13.92 -7.42 -12.89
CA LEU A 308 14.18 -8.39 -11.83
C LEU A 308 13.41 -9.70 -12.09
N LYS A 309 14.03 -10.85 -11.76
CA LYS A 309 13.44 -12.18 -12.04
C LYS A 309 13.21 -12.99 -10.78
#